data_d855f5cd47f24c25df166a6b00e9b8b9
#
_entry.id   d855f5cd47f24c25df166a6b00e9b8b9
#
_cell.length_a   1.000
_cell.length_b   1.000
_cell.length_c   1.000
_cell.angle_alpha   90.00
_cell.angle_beta   90.00
_cell.angle_gamma   90.00
#
_symmetry.space_group_name_H-M   'P 1'
#
loop_
_entity.id
_entity.type
_entity.pdbx_description
1 polymer ?
#
loop_
_entity_poly.entity_id
_entity_poly.type
_entity_poly.pdbx_seq_one_letter_code
_entity_poly.pdbx_strand_id
1 'polypeptide(L)'
;SLDPYPYDPEKAKELLAEAGAEGAELTFYVTEGGSGMLDPIAMGTAIQADLAAVGLDVSIETYEWNTFLGEVNPGLEGKADMAEMAWMTNDPDTLPYLALRTDAWPDKGGFNSGYYSNPEVDALLEEARTATDQAKRAELYQQMQKIVQDDAPWVFVANWKQNAVTSDRVENFQLEPSFLLQLSSVVKN
;
A
#
# COMPACT_ATOMS: atom_id res chain seq x y z
N SER A 1 0.12 7.89 -16.15
CA SER A 1 -0.55 7.77 -14.85
C SER A 1 -1.86 7.04 -15.04
N LEU A 2 -2.26 6.26 -14.05
CA LEU A 2 -3.57 5.64 -14.00
C LEU A 2 -4.56 6.64 -13.38
N ASP A 3 -5.81 6.63 -13.86
CA ASP A 3 -6.86 7.43 -13.25
C ASP A 3 -7.34 6.72 -11.98
N PRO A 4 -7.49 7.43 -10.85
CA PRO A 4 -8.02 6.82 -9.64
C PRO A 4 -9.50 6.46 -9.83
N TYR A 5 -9.97 5.46 -9.08
CA TYR A 5 -11.41 5.22 -8.99
C TYR A 5 -12.12 6.46 -8.43
N PRO A 6 -13.24 6.89 -9.01
CA PRO A 6 -14.01 8.00 -8.47
C PRO A 6 -14.66 7.61 -7.15
N TYR A 7 -14.88 8.59 -6.27
CA TYR A 7 -15.73 8.39 -5.10
C TYR A 7 -17.19 8.27 -5.57
N ASP A 8 -17.73 7.07 -5.57
CA ASP A 8 -19.09 6.77 -6.05
C ASP A 8 -19.77 5.72 -5.15
N PRO A 9 -20.40 6.17 -4.05
CA PRO A 9 -21.07 5.27 -3.12
C PRO A 9 -22.25 4.49 -3.74
N GLU A 10 -22.92 5.05 -4.73
CA GLU A 10 -24.03 4.36 -5.39
C GLU A 10 -23.51 3.21 -6.26
N LYS A 11 -22.42 3.44 -6.99
CA LYS A 11 -21.76 2.36 -7.74
C LYS A 11 -21.19 1.29 -6.82
N ALA A 12 -20.65 1.67 -5.66
CA ALA A 12 -20.18 0.72 -4.67
C ALA A 12 -21.32 -0.19 -4.17
N LYS A 13 -22.51 0.37 -3.87
CA LYS A 13 -23.69 -0.41 -3.47
C LYS A 13 -24.16 -1.37 -4.56
N GLU A 14 -24.17 -0.92 -5.83
CA GLU A 14 -24.49 -1.79 -6.96
C GLU A 14 -23.55 -2.99 -7.03
N LEU A 15 -22.23 -2.76 -6.93
CA LEU A 15 -21.21 -3.81 -6.99
C LEU A 15 -21.32 -4.78 -5.80
N LEU A 16 -21.60 -4.27 -4.60
CA LEU A 16 -21.84 -5.10 -3.41
C LEU A 16 -23.07 -6.01 -3.60
N ALA A 17 -24.16 -5.47 -4.17
CA ALA A 17 -25.35 -6.25 -4.47
C ALA A 17 -25.09 -7.30 -5.55
N GLU A 18 -24.37 -6.96 -6.62
CA GLU A 18 -23.96 -7.90 -7.68
C GLU A 18 -23.10 -9.03 -7.13
N ALA A 19 -22.21 -8.73 -6.17
CA ALA A 19 -21.36 -9.72 -5.51
C ALA A 19 -22.08 -10.52 -4.41
N GLY A 20 -23.30 -10.14 -4.01
CA GLY A 20 -24.02 -10.73 -2.87
C GLY A 20 -23.33 -10.46 -1.53
N ALA A 21 -22.61 -9.35 -1.43
CA ALA A 21 -21.81 -8.94 -0.27
C ALA A 21 -22.45 -7.82 0.56
N GLU A 22 -23.73 -7.51 0.32
CA GLU A 22 -24.47 -6.53 1.10
C GLU A 22 -24.51 -6.93 2.58
N GLY A 23 -24.14 -6.00 3.46
CA GLY A 23 -24.14 -6.26 4.91
C GLY A 23 -23.02 -7.19 5.39
N ALA A 24 -21.98 -7.39 4.59
CA ALA A 24 -20.85 -8.21 5.02
C ALA A 24 -20.16 -7.59 6.24
N GLU A 25 -19.81 -8.45 7.20
CA GLU A 25 -19.03 -8.11 8.38
C GLU A 25 -17.55 -8.27 8.05
N LEU A 26 -16.74 -7.21 8.29
CA LEU A 26 -15.32 -7.17 7.97
C LEU A 26 -14.50 -6.81 9.22
N THR A 27 -13.38 -7.48 9.39
CA THR A 27 -12.36 -7.12 10.40
C THR A 27 -11.25 -6.33 9.73
N PHE A 28 -10.96 -5.15 10.29
CA PHE A 28 -9.95 -4.24 9.78
C PHE A 28 -8.84 -4.00 10.81
N TYR A 29 -7.64 -4.46 10.52
CA TYR A 29 -6.47 -4.24 11.37
C TYR A 29 -5.86 -2.87 11.12
N VAL A 30 -5.78 -2.07 12.18
CA VAL A 30 -5.27 -0.69 12.17
C VAL A 30 -4.12 -0.60 13.18
N THR A 31 -3.06 0.11 12.85
CA THR A 31 -1.96 0.35 13.78
C THR A 31 -2.16 1.65 14.58
N GLU A 32 -1.65 1.70 15.82
CA GLU A 32 -1.61 2.95 16.61
C GLU A 32 -0.60 3.97 16.05
N GLY A 33 0.36 3.51 15.27
CA GLY A 33 1.41 4.31 14.64
C GLY A 33 2.38 3.40 13.92
N GLY A 34 3.46 3.94 13.37
CA GLY A 34 4.46 3.13 12.70
C GLY A 34 5.16 3.84 11.57
N SER A 35 6.14 3.18 10.97
CA SER A 35 6.92 3.76 9.88
C SER A 35 6.06 4.08 8.67
N GLY A 36 6.05 5.35 8.26
CA GLY A 36 5.28 5.81 7.10
C GLY A 36 3.79 6.08 7.39
N MET A 37 3.31 5.85 8.61
CA MET A 37 1.93 6.14 9.02
C MET A 37 1.88 7.48 9.75
N LEU A 38 1.07 8.44 9.26
CA LEU A 38 0.93 9.75 9.89
C LEU A 38 -0.14 9.75 10.99
N ASP A 39 -1.33 9.29 10.67
CA ASP A 39 -2.47 9.20 11.59
C ASP A 39 -3.33 8.00 11.19
N PRO A 40 -2.84 6.79 11.46
CA PRO A 40 -3.49 5.57 10.99
C PRO A 40 -4.88 5.36 11.62
N ILE A 41 -5.06 5.70 12.88
CA ILE A 41 -6.37 5.57 13.56
C ILE A 41 -7.42 6.47 12.92
N ALA A 42 -7.06 7.73 12.62
CA ALA A 42 -7.99 8.64 11.95
C ALA A 42 -8.30 8.17 10.52
N MET A 43 -7.30 7.65 9.79
CA MET A 43 -7.48 7.09 8.46
C MET A 43 -8.38 5.85 8.50
N GLY A 44 -8.10 4.89 9.36
CA GLY A 44 -8.91 3.68 9.52
C GLY A 44 -10.36 4.00 9.91
N THR A 45 -10.57 4.97 10.80
CA THR A 45 -11.92 5.44 11.20
C THR A 45 -12.67 6.07 10.02
N ALA A 46 -11.99 6.86 9.18
CA ALA A 46 -12.61 7.45 8.00
C ALA A 46 -12.99 6.38 6.98
N ILE A 47 -12.11 5.40 6.74
CA ILE A 47 -12.39 4.26 5.86
C ILE A 47 -13.58 3.44 6.39
N GLN A 48 -13.63 3.15 7.69
CA GLN A 48 -14.76 2.46 8.32
C GLN A 48 -16.08 3.21 8.07
N ALA A 49 -16.07 4.54 8.23
CA ALA A 49 -17.27 5.36 8.02
C ALA A 49 -17.74 5.33 6.55
N ASP A 50 -16.82 5.41 5.59
CA ASP A 50 -17.14 5.33 4.16
C ASP A 50 -17.69 3.95 3.77
N LEU A 51 -17.11 2.88 4.31
CA LEU A 51 -17.60 1.50 4.09
C LEU A 51 -18.98 1.27 4.73
N ALA A 52 -19.21 1.80 5.92
CA ALA A 52 -20.51 1.77 6.57
C ALA A 52 -21.61 2.52 5.75
N ALA A 53 -21.25 3.63 5.10
CA ALA A 53 -22.17 4.38 4.26
C ALA A 53 -22.66 3.60 3.02
N VAL A 54 -21.93 2.56 2.61
CA VAL A 54 -22.32 1.65 1.52
C VAL A 54 -22.89 0.32 2.01
N GLY A 55 -23.05 0.15 3.34
CA GLY A 55 -23.75 -0.97 3.94
C GLY A 55 -22.88 -2.13 4.40
N LEU A 56 -21.56 -1.91 4.51
CA LEU A 56 -20.65 -2.88 5.11
C LEU A 56 -20.52 -2.64 6.63
N ASP A 57 -20.40 -3.71 7.42
CA ASP A 57 -20.13 -3.63 8.85
C ASP A 57 -18.65 -3.91 9.13
N VAL A 58 -17.92 -2.84 9.49
CA VAL A 58 -16.47 -2.90 9.66
C VAL A 58 -16.10 -2.77 11.14
N SER A 59 -15.50 -3.81 11.69
CA SER A 59 -14.91 -3.80 13.02
C SER A 59 -13.42 -3.50 12.96
N ILE A 60 -12.98 -2.41 13.61
CA ILE A 60 -11.55 -2.06 13.70
C ILE A 60 -10.94 -2.74 14.92
N GLU A 61 -9.82 -3.43 14.70
CA GLU A 61 -8.92 -3.91 15.74
C GLU A 61 -7.60 -3.14 15.67
N THR A 62 -7.23 -2.49 16.78
CA THR A 62 -6.08 -1.60 16.85
C THR A 62 -4.91 -2.26 17.58
N TYR A 63 -3.72 -2.14 17.01
CA TYR A 63 -2.49 -2.76 17.54
C TYR A 63 -1.33 -1.76 17.60
N GLU A 64 -0.47 -1.92 18.63
CA GLU A 64 0.86 -1.31 18.62
C GLU A 64 1.67 -1.86 17.42
N TRP A 65 2.58 -1.05 16.87
CA TRP A 65 3.26 -1.31 15.59
C TRP A 65 3.92 -2.69 15.48
N ASN A 66 4.67 -3.12 16.50
CA ASN A 66 5.34 -4.42 16.42
C ASN A 66 4.36 -5.58 16.51
N THR A 67 3.30 -5.44 17.32
CA THR A 67 2.21 -6.40 17.39
C THR A 67 1.45 -6.44 16.07
N PHE A 68 1.15 -5.29 15.50
CA PHE A 68 0.53 -5.18 14.20
C PHE A 68 1.31 -5.93 13.11
N LEU A 69 2.62 -5.72 13.02
CA LEU A 69 3.48 -6.46 12.09
C LEU A 69 3.48 -7.97 12.37
N GLY A 70 3.42 -8.36 13.63
CA GLY A 70 3.31 -9.77 14.05
C GLY A 70 2.00 -10.43 13.61
N GLU A 71 0.92 -9.66 13.50
CA GLU A 71 -0.38 -10.15 13.02
C GLU A 71 -0.50 -10.14 11.49
N VAL A 72 0.00 -9.07 10.83
CA VAL A 72 -0.18 -8.88 9.39
C VAL A 72 0.84 -9.65 8.55
N ASN A 73 2.13 -9.64 8.94
CA ASN A 73 3.17 -10.25 8.12
C ASN A 73 3.03 -11.78 7.93
N PRO A 74 2.50 -12.56 8.90
CA PRO A 74 2.25 -13.98 8.67
C PRO A 74 1.06 -14.28 7.74
N GLY A 75 0.33 -13.26 7.31
CA GLY A 75 -0.87 -13.37 6.48
C GLY A 75 -2.14 -13.08 7.25
N LEU A 76 -3.15 -12.57 6.52
CA LEU A 76 -4.45 -12.17 7.09
C LEU A 76 -5.47 -13.32 7.12
N GLU A 77 -5.19 -14.43 6.44
CA GLU A 77 -6.14 -15.52 6.26
C GLU A 77 -6.73 -16.03 7.58
N GLY A 78 -8.06 -15.95 7.69
CA GLY A 78 -8.81 -16.37 8.88
C GLY A 78 -8.66 -15.47 10.10
N LYS A 79 -8.04 -14.30 9.95
CA LYS A 79 -7.82 -13.32 11.05
C LYS A 79 -8.49 -11.98 10.77
N ALA A 80 -8.23 -11.40 9.61
CA ALA A 80 -8.78 -10.12 9.21
C ALA A 80 -9.00 -10.09 7.69
N ASP A 81 -9.93 -9.22 7.28
CA ASP A 81 -10.28 -9.02 5.87
C ASP A 81 -9.47 -7.88 5.26
N MET A 82 -9.06 -6.92 6.10
CA MET A 82 -8.31 -5.75 5.70
C MET A 82 -7.22 -5.41 6.72
N ALA A 83 -6.13 -4.82 6.24
CA ALA A 83 -5.12 -4.17 7.06
C ALA A 83 -4.60 -2.92 6.35
N GLU A 84 -4.35 -1.86 7.09
CA GLU A 84 -3.65 -0.71 6.53
C GLU A 84 -2.14 -0.91 6.58
N MET A 85 -1.41 -0.40 5.61
CA MET A 85 0.04 -0.49 5.57
C MET A 85 0.63 0.72 4.83
N ALA A 86 1.78 1.18 5.29
CA ALA A 86 2.63 2.08 4.53
C ALA A 86 3.90 1.36 4.10
N TRP A 87 4.35 1.63 2.90
CA TRP A 87 5.57 1.06 2.38
C TRP A 87 6.43 2.14 1.75
N MET A 88 7.72 2.11 2.04
CA MET A 88 8.69 3.03 1.50
C MET A 88 9.70 2.25 0.64
N THR A 89 9.89 2.70 -0.58
CA THR A 89 10.83 2.07 -1.51
C THR A 89 11.61 3.12 -2.29
N ASN A 90 12.81 2.76 -2.73
CA ASN A 90 13.68 3.58 -3.57
C ASN A 90 13.65 3.16 -5.05
N ASP A 91 12.91 2.11 -5.35
CA ASP A 91 12.91 1.43 -6.63
C ASP A 91 11.50 0.92 -6.95
N PRO A 92 11.05 0.99 -8.21
CA PRO A 92 9.71 0.54 -8.60
C PRO A 92 9.51 -0.98 -8.48
N ASP A 93 10.58 -1.76 -8.32
CA ASP A 93 10.54 -3.21 -8.19
C ASP A 93 10.21 -3.68 -6.77
N THR A 94 10.81 -3.03 -5.76
CA THR A 94 10.87 -3.56 -4.40
C THR A 94 9.50 -3.90 -3.82
N LEU A 95 8.56 -2.96 -3.84
CA LEU A 95 7.25 -3.18 -3.25
C LEU A 95 6.44 -4.27 -3.99
N PRO A 96 6.22 -4.16 -5.31
CA PRO A 96 5.40 -5.15 -6.00
C PRO A 96 6.04 -6.54 -5.99
N TYR A 97 7.36 -6.64 -6.05
CA TYR A 97 8.06 -7.90 -6.00
C TYR A 97 7.91 -8.63 -4.65
N LEU A 98 7.94 -7.89 -3.55
CA LEU A 98 7.86 -8.45 -2.19
C LEU A 98 6.43 -8.67 -1.69
N ALA A 99 5.43 -7.96 -2.24
CA ALA A 99 4.11 -7.92 -1.67
C ALA A 99 2.95 -8.17 -2.66
N LEU A 100 3.23 -8.40 -3.95
CA LEU A 100 2.19 -8.70 -4.95
C LEU A 100 2.41 -10.01 -5.70
N ARG A 101 3.64 -10.52 -5.76
CA ARG A 101 3.90 -11.79 -6.44
C ARG A 101 3.26 -12.97 -5.71
N THR A 102 2.83 -13.97 -6.49
CA THR A 102 2.35 -15.26 -5.97
C THR A 102 3.39 -15.97 -5.10
N ASP A 103 4.69 -15.86 -5.44
CA ASP A 103 5.79 -16.44 -4.66
C ASP A 103 6.21 -15.58 -3.44
N ALA A 104 5.58 -14.43 -3.24
CA ALA A 104 5.82 -13.56 -2.09
C ALA A 104 4.79 -13.74 -0.95
N TRP A 105 4.09 -14.87 -0.92
CA TRP A 105 3.21 -15.21 0.18
C TRP A 105 3.99 -15.39 1.50
N PRO A 106 3.38 -15.15 2.65
CA PRO A 106 4.07 -15.20 3.95
C PRO A 106 4.73 -16.54 4.26
N ASP A 107 4.11 -17.65 3.89
CA ASP A 107 4.67 -19.00 4.05
C ASP A 107 5.93 -19.25 3.20
N LYS A 108 6.17 -18.41 2.20
CA LYS A 108 7.38 -18.39 1.35
C LYS A 108 8.36 -17.27 1.72
N GLY A 109 8.10 -16.57 2.82
CA GLY A 109 8.96 -15.50 3.35
C GLY A 109 8.76 -14.13 2.70
N GLY A 110 7.65 -13.91 1.99
CA GLY A 110 7.27 -12.62 1.42
C GLY A 110 6.31 -11.83 2.30
N PHE A 111 5.80 -10.74 1.76
CA PHE A 111 4.89 -9.81 2.44
C PHE A 111 3.53 -9.68 1.74
N ASN A 112 3.20 -10.59 0.85
CA ASN A 112 1.88 -10.65 0.20
C ASN A 112 0.84 -11.25 1.17
N SER A 113 0.52 -10.50 2.22
CA SER A 113 -0.34 -10.96 3.33
C SER A 113 -1.81 -11.14 2.94
N GLY A 114 -2.24 -10.56 1.82
CA GLY A 114 -3.57 -10.75 1.22
C GLY A 114 -3.65 -11.92 0.23
N TYR A 115 -2.56 -12.66 0.02
CA TYR A 115 -2.49 -13.83 -0.87
C TYR A 115 -2.91 -13.54 -2.32
N TYR A 116 -2.70 -12.31 -2.79
CA TYR A 116 -2.94 -11.97 -4.19
C TYR A 116 -2.12 -12.87 -5.13
N SER A 117 -2.71 -13.24 -6.25
CA SER A 117 -2.06 -14.10 -7.25
C SER A 117 -2.57 -13.77 -8.65
N ASN A 118 -1.67 -13.33 -9.51
CA ASN A 118 -1.93 -13.12 -10.91
C ASN A 118 -0.67 -13.49 -11.74
N PRO A 119 -0.73 -14.56 -12.54
CA PRO A 119 0.44 -15.01 -13.32
C PRO A 119 0.96 -13.98 -14.33
N GLU A 120 0.11 -13.07 -14.83
CA GLU A 120 0.54 -12.00 -15.74
C GLU A 120 1.35 -10.95 -14.99
N VAL A 121 0.93 -10.59 -13.77
CA VAL A 121 1.70 -9.72 -12.87
C VAL A 121 3.05 -10.33 -12.54
N ASP A 122 3.08 -11.62 -12.18
CA ASP A 122 4.32 -12.34 -11.90
C ASP A 122 5.29 -12.29 -13.09
N ALA A 123 4.79 -12.56 -14.31
CA ALA A 123 5.61 -12.53 -15.52
C ALA A 123 6.16 -11.14 -15.85
N LEU A 124 5.33 -10.10 -15.71
CA LEU A 124 5.75 -8.70 -15.95
C LEU A 124 6.83 -8.26 -14.95
N LEU A 125 6.71 -8.64 -13.68
CA LEU A 125 7.70 -8.33 -12.66
C LEU A 125 9.05 -9.02 -12.95
N GLU A 126 9.05 -10.30 -13.32
CA GLU A 126 10.27 -11.03 -13.67
C GLU A 126 10.95 -10.45 -14.93
N GLU A 127 10.17 -10.10 -15.97
CA GLU A 127 10.70 -9.45 -17.17
C GLU A 127 11.29 -8.07 -16.85
N ALA A 128 10.59 -7.26 -16.04
CA ALA A 128 11.03 -5.91 -15.65
C ALA A 128 12.35 -5.93 -14.87
N ARG A 129 12.59 -6.95 -14.04
CA ARG A 129 13.83 -7.10 -13.26
C ARG A 129 15.04 -7.40 -14.13
N THR A 130 14.87 -8.09 -15.24
CA THR A 130 15.92 -8.46 -16.16
C THR A 130 16.10 -7.47 -17.31
N ALA A 131 15.15 -6.56 -17.50
CA ALA A 131 15.20 -5.55 -18.56
C ALA A 131 16.33 -4.54 -18.31
N THR A 132 17.23 -4.41 -19.28
CA THR A 132 18.34 -3.45 -19.27
C THR A 132 17.98 -2.12 -19.93
N ASP A 133 16.97 -2.11 -20.80
CA ASP A 133 16.42 -0.91 -21.40
C ASP A 133 15.44 -0.22 -20.45
N GLN A 134 15.72 1.03 -20.09
CA GLN A 134 14.96 1.79 -19.10
C GLN A 134 13.53 2.09 -19.58
N ALA A 135 13.32 2.32 -20.87
CA ALA A 135 12.00 2.60 -21.42
C ALA A 135 11.13 1.33 -21.41
N LYS A 136 11.71 0.20 -21.80
CA LYS A 136 11.04 -1.09 -21.74
C LYS A 136 10.70 -1.47 -20.29
N ARG A 137 11.62 -1.25 -19.35
CA ARG A 137 11.39 -1.50 -17.93
C ARG A 137 10.22 -0.68 -17.37
N ALA A 138 10.16 0.61 -17.74
CA ALA A 138 9.07 1.49 -17.35
C ALA A 138 7.71 1.04 -17.93
N GLU A 139 7.69 0.60 -19.19
CA GLU A 139 6.49 0.05 -19.84
C GLU A 139 5.95 -1.17 -19.10
N LEU A 140 6.81 -2.12 -18.71
CA LEU A 140 6.44 -3.33 -18.00
C LEU A 140 5.81 -3.02 -16.62
N TYR A 141 6.39 -2.08 -15.86
CA TYR A 141 5.78 -1.64 -14.61
C TYR A 141 4.45 -0.91 -14.81
N GLN A 142 4.28 -0.15 -15.90
CA GLN A 142 3.00 0.50 -16.20
C GLN A 142 1.91 -0.53 -16.53
N GLN A 143 2.23 -1.57 -17.27
CA GLN A 143 1.31 -2.66 -17.57
C GLN A 143 0.93 -3.41 -16.30
N MET A 144 1.89 -3.77 -15.47
CA MET A 144 1.68 -4.43 -14.19
C MET A 144 0.77 -3.58 -13.27
N GLN A 145 1.06 -2.28 -13.12
CA GLN A 145 0.25 -1.37 -12.29
C GLN A 145 -1.20 -1.29 -12.76
N LYS A 146 -1.44 -1.33 -14.07
CA LYS A 146 -2.81 -1.34 -14.60
C LYS A 146 -3.57 -2.60 -14.19
N ILE A 147 -2.96 -3.77 -14.32
CA ILE A 147 -3.57 -5.04 -13.93
C ILE A 147 -3.87 -5.05 -12.43
N VAL A 148 -2.90 -4.64 -11.60
CA VAL A 148 -3.07 -4.57 -10.15
C VAL A 148 -4.18 -3.58 -9.75
N GLN A 149 -4.32 -2.46 -10.47
CA GLN A 149 -5.44 -1.55 -10.23
C GLN A 149 -6.78 -2.19 -10.59
N ASP A 150 -6.87 -2.86 -11.75
CA ASP A 150 -8.09 -3.51 -12.22
C ASP A 150 -8.49 -4.69 -11.30
N ASP A 151 -7.52 -5.46 -10.80
CA ASP A 151 -7.74 -6.57 -9.85
C ASP A 151 -8.05 -6.08 -8.42
N ALA A 152 -7.65 -4.85 -8.08
CA ALA A 152 -7.89 -4.16 -6.82
C ALA A 152 -7.54 -4.97 -5.54
N PRO A 153 -6.37 -5.64 -5.44
CA PRO A 153 -5.97 -6.28 -4.19
C PRO A 153 -5.69 -5.28 -3.08
N TRP A 154 -5.41 -4.03 -3.42
CA TRP A 154 -5.15 -2.93 -2.52
C TRP A 154 -5.94 -1.68 -2.90
N VAL A 155 -6.29 -0.87 -1.90
CA VAL A 155 -6.74 0.51 -2.08
C VAL A 155 -5.53 1.43 -1.90
N PHE A 156 -5.12 2.10 -2.98
CA PHE A 156 -4.00 3.05 -2.97
C PHE A 156 -4.47 4.40 -2.43
N VAL A 157 -4.25 4.64 -1.13
CA VAL A 157 -4.83 5.80 -0.43
C VAL A 157 -4.07 7.09 -0.74
N ALA A 158 -2.76 7.14 -0.51
CA ALA A 158 -1.98 8.37 -0.67
C ALA A 158 -0.46 8.14 -0.77
N ASN A 159 0.21 9.11 -1.37
CA ASN A 159 1.65 9.30 -1.23
C ASN A 159 1.92 10.56 -0.40
N TRP A 160 2.82 10.44 0.57
CA TRP A 160 3.16 11.55 1.45
C TRP A 160 3.97 12.63 0.77
N LYS A 161 3.66 13.89 1.10
CA LYS A 161 4.53 15.02 0.79
C LYS A 161 5.53 15.19 1.91
N GLN A 162 6.82 15.18 1.59
CA GLN A 162 7.86 15.51 2.54
C GLN A 162 8.03 17.04 2.65
N ASN A 163 8.21 17.50 3.88
CA ASN A 163 8.55 18.89 4.16
C ASN A 163 9.75 18.91 5.11
N ALA A 164 10.68 19.83 4.87
CA ALA A 164 11.79 20.08 5.78
C ALA A 164 11.88 21.57 6.10
N VAL A 165 12.21 21.87 7.35
CA VAL A 165 12.50 23.21 7.81
C VAL A 165 13.92 23.22 8.35
N THR A 166 14.75 24.10 7.83
CA THR A 166 16.12 24.28 8.29
C THR A 166 16.31 25.73 8.80
N SER A 167 17.26 25.93 9.69
CA SER A 167 17.68 27.29 10.04
C SER A 167 18.53 27.89 8.90
N ASP A 168 18.66 29.21 8.89
CA ASP A 168 19.51 29.97 7.96
C ASP A 168 21.00 29.60 8.02
N ARG A 169 21.41 28.92 9.08
CA ARG A 169 22.77 28.39 9.24
C ARG A 169 23.03 27.06 8.57
N VAL A 170 22.00 26.43 8.01
CA VAL A 170 22.11 25.11 7.34
C VAL A 170 22.10 25.33 5.83
N GLU A 171 23.19 24.93 5.19
CA GLU A 171 23.37 25.02 3.74
C GLU A 171 23.44 23.64 3.11
N ASN A 172 23.06 23.54 1.82
CA ASN A 172 23.12 22.33 0.99
C ASN A 172 22.26 21.17 1.47
N PHE A 173 21.24 21.42 2.29
CA PHE A 173 20.27 20.38 2.62
C PHE A 173 19.30 20.16 1.44
N GLN A 174 19.10 18.90 1.07
CA GLN A 174 18.15 18.50 0.03
C GLN A 174 17.27 17.37 0.56
N LEU A 175 15.98 17.40 0.22
CA LEU A 175 15.06 16.29 0.47
C LEU A 175 15.24 15.25 -0.63
N GLU A 176 15.45 14.00 -0.19
CA GLU A 176 15.48 12.85 -1.10
C GLU A 176 14.08 12.20 -1.15
N PRO A 177 13.60 11.81 -2.35
CA PRO A 177 12.30 11.13 -2.49
C PRO A 177 12.17 9.85 -1.66
N SER A 178 13.30 9.24 -1.32
CA SER A 178 13.41 8.00 -0.57
C SER A 178 13.24 8.13 0.95
N PHE A 179 12.97 9.32 1.48
CA PHE A 179 12.99 9.62 2.92
C PHE A 179 14.37 9.45 3.60
N LEU A 180 15.40 9.09 2.87
CA LEU A 180 16.76 9.02 3.39
C LEU A 180 17.36 10.41 3.56
N LEU A 181 18.07 10.60 4.65
CA LEU A 181 18.77 11.85 4.91
C LEU A 181 20.19 11.80 4.31
N GLN A 182 20.41 12.54 3.24
CA GLN A 182 21.73 12.72 2.63
C GLN A 182 22.41 13.96 3.27
N LEU A 183 23.26 13.70 4.26
CA LEU A 183 23.90 14.76 5.05
C LEU A 183 25.36 15.03 4.66
N SER A 184 25.92 14.32 3.70
CA SER A 184 27.35 14.41 3.32
C SER A 184 27.75 15.76 2.78
N SER A 185 26.83 16.52 2.17
CA SER A 185 27.03 17.87 1.62
C SER A 185 26.54 18.99 2.54
N VAL A 186 25.85 18.62 3.63
CA VAL A 186 25.23 19.61 4.52
C VAL A 186 26.30 20.30 5.37
N VAL A 187 26.27 21.63 5.42
CA VAL A 187 27.14 22.45 6.22
C VAL A 187 26.29 23.23 7.23
N LYS A 188 26.81 23.35 8.45
CA LYS A 188 26.23 24.20 9.48
C LYS A 188 27.22 25.26 9.88
N ASN A 189 26.88 26.52 9.59
CA ASN A 189 27.63 27.72 9.94
C ASN A 189 27.27 28.27 11.34
#